data_17db849686864eec899c4e69d0091005
#
_entry.id   17db849686864eec899c4e69d0091005
#
_cell.length_a   1.000
_cell.length_b   1.000
_cell.length_c   1.000
_cell.angle_alpha   90.00
_cell.angle_beta   90.00
_cell.angle_gamma   90.00
#
_symmetry.space_group_name_H-M   'P 1'
#
loop_
_entity.id
_entity.type
_entity.pdbx_description
1 polymer ?
#
loop_
_entity_poly.entity_id
_entity_poly.type
_entity_poly.pdbx_seq_one_letter_code
_entity_poly.pdbx_strand_id
1 'polypeptide(L)'
;LDPSLLLPAWLARHCPAAGVAPDLDALHARAAVWLRLQTPDPAPVLAEFSGLGWATRPAAVLPGALELLSDADITKTNSFLSGLVEVQDLGSQLILASAAIAPGGRWLDACAGAGGKALQLAAILGPNGHIDAYDIRASALKELQIRATRARLNNIAILPAAPTGLYDGVLVDAPCSGTGTWRRSPHLKWTTTPAQVTAAAEQQLALLTHYAALVRPGGQLVYATCSLSHFENEDVVRAFLAANSSFAPELPASDRAFGFTADAATGGLTILPARHNTDGFFVATLRRQ
;
A
#
# COMPACT_ATOMS: atom_id res chain seq x y z
N LEU A 1 -6.11 27.80 -16.45
CA LEU A 1 -5.34 27.79 -15.18
C LEU A 1 -4.21 26.78 -15.34
N ASP A 2 -2.99 27.16 -14.95
CA ASP A 2 -1.86 26.23 -14.90
C ASP A 2 -2.02 25.29 -13.70
N PRO A 3 -2.19 23.97 -13.89
CA PRO A 3 -2.39 23.01 -12.79
C PRO A 3 -1.23 22.99 -11.79
N SER A 4 0.00 23.35 -12.23
CA SER A 4 1.16 23.39 -11.34
C SER A 4 1.02 24.42 -10.21
N LEU A 5 0.27 25.49 -10.44
CA LEU A 5 -0.03 26.52 -9.42
C LEU A 5 -0.98 26.03 -8.31
N LEU A 6 -1.60 24.85 -8.51
CA LEU A 6 -2.46 24.21 -7.53
C LEU A 6 -1.71 23.18 -6.67
N LEU A 7 -0.38 23.13 -6.78
CA LEU A 7 0.51 22.34 -5.93
C LEU A 7 1.47 23.24 -5.16
N PRO A 8 1.90 22.83 -3.96
CA PRO A 8 2.96 23.53 -3.24
C PRO A 8 4.25 23.54 -4.07
N ALA A 9 4.93 24.68 -4.17
CA ALA A 9 6.15 24.84 -4.98
C ALA A 9 7.26 23.83 -4.61
N TRP A 10 7.30 23.37 -3.37
CA TRP A 10 8.29 22.40 -2.91
C TRP A 10 8.09 20.98 -3.49
N LEU A 11 6.86 20.62 -3.92
CA LEU A 11 6.55 19.26 -4.40
C LEU A 11 7.38 18.90 -5.63
N ALA A 12 7.61 19.81 -6.56
CA ALA A 12 8.40 19.56 -7.76
C ALA A 12 9.84 19.12 -7.43
N ARG A 13 10.40 19.58 -6.31
CA ARG A 13 11.70 19.12 -5.79
C ARG A 13 11.62 17.75 -5.15
N HIS A 14 10.51 17.43 -4.49
CA HIS A 14 10.32 16.17 -3.76
C HIS A 14 9.90 15.01 -4.66
N CYS A 15 9.14 15.31 -5.72
CA CYS A 15 8.72 14.34 -6.73
C CYS A 15 8.64 15.01 -8.11
N PRO A 16 9.76 15.11 -8.84
CA PRO A 16 9.76 15.76 -10.16
C PRO A 16 8.76 15.16 -11.14
N ALA A 17 8.59 13.83 -11.13
CA ALA A 17 7.67 13.13 -12.02
C ALA A 17 6.20 13.51 -11.79
N ALA A 18 5.79 13.75 -10.54
CA ALA A 18 4.43 14.16 -10.23
C ALA A 18 4.13 15.64 -10.57
N GLY A 19 5.17 16.44 -10.81
CA GLY A 19 5.05 17.84 -11.18
C GLY A 19 4.81 18.09 -12.68
N VAL A 20 4.73 17.04 -13.51
CA VAL A 20 4.53 17.14 -14.96
C VAL A 20 3.35 16.26 -15.39
N ALA A 21 2.69 16.66 -16.51
CA ALA A 21 1.63 15.86 -17.10
C ALA A 21 2.19 14.49 -17.57
N PRO A 22 1.41 13.39 -17.47
CA PRO A 22 -0.01 13.34 -17.06
C PRO A 22 -0.23 13.19 -15.56
N ASP A 23 0.82 12.99 -14.74
CA ASP A 23 0.67 12.73 -13.31
C ASP A 23 0.21 13.96 -12.53
N LEU A 24 0.67 15.15 -12.95
CA LEU A 24 0.18 16.43 -12.43
C LEU A 24 -1.35 16.52 -12.57
N ASP A 25 -1.90 16.21 -13.73
CA ASP A 25 -3.35 16.26 -13.97
C ASP A 25 -4.09 15.22 -13.13
N ALA A 26 -3.52 14.03 -13.00
CA ALA A 26 -4.09 12.96 -12.19
C ALA A 26 -4.18 13.31 -10.69
N LEU A 27 -3.23 14.08 -10.15
CA LEU A 27 -3.27 14.57 -8.76
C LEU A 27 -4.43 15.56 -8.51
N HIS A 28 -5.03 16.13 -9.55
CA HIS A 28 -6.18 17.03 -9.47
C HIS A 28 -7.50 16.34 -9.85
N ALA A 29 -7.44 15.17 -10.45
CA ALA A 29 -8.61 14.41 -10.83
C ALA A 29 -9.34 13.81 -9.62
N ARG A 30 -10.65 13.54 -9.74
CA ARG A 30 -11.39 12.78 -8.73
C ARG A 30 -10.77 11.39 -8.58
N ALA A 31 -10.54 10.99 -7.33
CA ALA A 31 -9.99 9.66 -7.04
C ALA A 31 -10.97 8.56 -7.46
N ALA A 32 -10.46 7.56 -8.15
CA ALA A 32 -11.23 6.35 -8.46
C ALA A 32 -11.57 5.57 -7.19
N VAL A 33 -12.69 4.86 -7.22
CA VAL A 33 -13.07 3.90 -6.18
C VAL A 33 -12.64 2.52 -6.66
N TRP A 34 -11.60 1.99 -6.05
CA TRP A 34 -11.11 0.66 -6.34
C TRP A 34 -11.52 -0.33 -5.26
N LEU A 35 -11.89 -1.51 -5.70
CA LEU A 35 -12.26 -2.65 -4.88
C LEU A 35 -11.27 -3.78 -5.10
N ARG A 36 -10.93 -4.47 -4.03
CA ARG A 36 -10.22 -5.74 -4.10
C ARG A 36 -11.20 -6.88 -3.86
N LEU A 37 -11.30 -7.80 -4.81
CA LEU A 37 -12.08 -9.03 -4.66
C LEU A 37 -11.37 -9.96 -3.66
N GLN A 38 -12.14 -10.49 -2.72
CA GLN A 38 -11.67 -11.45 -1.70
C GLN A 38 -12.21 -12.86 -1.98
N THR A 39 -12.74 -13.06 -3.16
CA THR A 39 -13.26 -14.34 -3.64
C THR A 39 -12.57 -14.75 -4.94
N PRO A 40 -12.28 -16.04 -5.15
CA PRO A 40 -11.78 -16.52 -6.45
C PRO A 40 -12.86 -16.48 -7.55
N ASP A 41 -14.14 -16.49 -7.15
CA ASP A 41 -15.26 -16.36 -8.08
C ASP A 41 -15.86 -14.94 -8.02
N PRO A 42 -15.63 -14.10 -9.02
CA PRO A 42 -16.19 -12.77 -9.08
C PRO A 42 -17.67 -12.70 -9.47
N ALA A 43 -18.24 -13.79 -9.99
CA ALA A 43 -19.58 -13.78 -10.59
C ALA A 43 -20.68 -13.29 -9.65
N PRO A 44 -20.76 -13.70 -8.36
CA PRO A 44 -21.77 -13.20 -7.44
C PRO A 44 -21.68 -11.68 -7.20
N VAL A 45 -20.45 -11.15 -7.10
CA VAL A 45 -20.20 -9.72 -6.91
C VAL A 45 -20.64 -8.92 -8.13
N LEU A 46 -20.25 -9.37 -9.32
CA LEU A 46 -20.59 -8.70 -10.58
C LEU A 46 -22.10 -8.76 -10.85
N ALA A 47 -22.76 -9.88 -10.53
CA ALA A 47 -24.20 -10.03 -10.68
C ALA A 47 -24.96 -9.08 -9.75
N GLU A 48 -24.54 -8.95 -8.47
CA GLU A 48 -25.15 -7.99 -7.54
C GLU A 48 -25.01 -6.56 -8.05
N PHE A 49 -23.79 -6.15 -8.46
CA PHE A 49 -23.54 -4.78 -8.93
C PHE A 49 -24.32 -4.48 -10.22
N SER A 50 -24.36 -5.42 -11.15
CA SER A 50 -25.17 -5.30 -12.37
C SER A 50 -26.66 -5.18 -12.05
N GLY A 51 -27.19 -5.97 -11.10
CA GLY A 51 -28.57 -5.91 -10.65
C GLY A 51 -28.95 -4.58 -9.98
N LEU A 52 -27.95 -3.90 -9.38
CA LEU A 52 -28.09 -2.55 -8.82
C LEU A 52 -27.91 -1.44 -9.87
N GLY A 53 -27.60 -1.79 -11.12
CA GLY A 53 -27.32 -0.83 -12.20
C GLY A 53 -25.95 -0.17 -12.07
N TRP A 54 -25.00 -0.76 -11.31
CA TRP A 54 -23.68 -0.19 -11.11
C TRP A 54 -22.70 -0.65 -12.19
N ALA A 55 -22.04 0.32 -12.80
CA ALA A 55 -20.98 0.06 -13.77
C ALA A 55 -19.65 -0.22 -13.06
N THR A 56 -18.97 -1.25 -13.50
CA THR A 56 -17.65 -1.65 -12.99
C THR A 56 -16.68 -1.92 -14.13
N ARG A 57 -15.38 -1.83 -13.85
CA ARG A 57 -14.32 -2.12 -14.80
C ARG A 57 -13.19 -2.91 -14.11
N PRO A 58 -12.88 -4.14 -14.57
CA PRO A 58 -11.70 -4.86 -14.08
C PRO A 58 -10.41 -4.10 -14.38
N ALA A 59 -9.47 -4.13 -13.44
CA ALA A 59 -8.12 -3.61 -13.70
C ALA A 59 -7.38 -4.55 -14.65
N ALA A 60 -6.89 -4.02 -15.77
CA ALA A 60 -6.11 -4.81 -16.72
C ALA A 60 -4.77 -5.28 -16.14
N VAL A 61 -4.26 -4.56 -15.14
CA VAL A 61 -2.91 -4.75 -14.58
C VAL A 61 -2.88 -5.70 -13.38
N LEU A 62 -4.01 -5.91 -12.71
CA LEU A 62 -4.09 -6.74 -11.51
C LEU A 62 -5.40 -7.53 -11.47
N PRO A 63 -5.38 -8.85 -11.70
CA PRO A 63 -6.55 -9.69 -11.51
C PRO A 63 -7.11 -9.56 -10.08
N GLY A 64 -8.44 -9.51 -9.96
CA GLY A 64 -9.11 -9.34 -8.67
C GLY A 64 -9.23 -7.87 -8.19
N ALA A 65 -8.71 -6.90 -8.95
CA ALA A 65 -8.98 -5.49 -8.72
C ALA A 65 -10.11 -5.01 -9.66
N LEU A 66 -11.08 -4.27 -9.09
CA LEU A 66 -12.28 -3.81 -9.79
C LEU A 66 -12.50 -2.33 -9.52
N GLU A 67 -12.62 -1.52 -10.55
CA GLU A 67 -13.01 -0.11 -10.43
C GLU A 67 -14.53 0.00 -10.40
N LEU A 68 -15.06 0.70 -9.41
CA LEU A 68 -16.47 1.08 -9.33
C LEU A 68 -16.64 2.44 -10.01
N LEU A 69 -17.36 2.45 -11.14
CA LEU A 69 -17.57 3.65 -11.95
C LEU A 69 -18.82 4.44 -11.52
N SER A 70 -19.69 3.82 -10.73
CA SER A 70 -20.91 4.43 -10.22
C SER A 70 -20.65 5.15 -8.89
N ASP A 71 -21.35 6.25 -8.67
CA ASP A 71 -21.37 6.95 -7.38
C ASP A 71 -22.34 6.23 -6.43
N ALA A 72 -21.83 5.27 -5.68
CA ALA A 72 -22.62 4.32 -4.94
C ALA A 72 -21.99 3.95 -3.59
N ASP A 73 -22.83 3.64 -2.61
CA ASP A 73 -22.42 3.22 -1.27
C ASP A 73 -22.29 1.69 -1.22
N ILE A 74 -21.08 1.22 -1.47
CA ILE A 74 -20.76 -0.22 -1.47
C ILE A 74 -21.01 -0.89 -0.12
N THR A 75 -20.95 -0.14 0.98
CA THR A 75 -21.04 -0.71 2.34
C THR A 75 -22.39 -1.35 2.65
N LYS A 76 -23.40 -1.08 1.81
CA LYS A 76 -24.76 -1.63 1.92
C LYS A 76 -24.98 -2.88 1.08
N THR A 77 -24.01 -3.30 0.27
CA THR A 77 -24.15 -4.49 -0.58
C THR A 77 -23.91 -5.78 0.20
N ASN A 78 -24.56 -6.85 -0.25
CA ASN A 78 -24.31 -8.19 0.30
C ASN A 78 -22.84 -8.60 0.08
N SER A 79 -22.26 -8.26 -1.06
CA SER A 79 -20.85 -8.53 -1.36
C SER A 79 -19.91 -7.90 -0.34
N PHE A 80 -20.16 -6.66 0.07
CA PHE A 80 -19.36 -6.01 1.11
C PHE A 80 -19.63 -6.61 2.49
N LEU A 81 -20.89 -6.76 2.87
CA LEU A 81 -21.31 -7.29 4.18
C LEU A 81 -20.85 -8.75 4.40
N SER A 82 -20.73 -9.52 3.32
CA SER A 82 -20.23 -10.90 3.33
C SER A 82 -18.71 -11.00 3.18
N GLY A 83 -17.99 -9.88 3.05
CA GLY A 83 -16.54 -9.83 2.93
C GLY A 83 -15.99 -10.31 1.60
N LEU A 84 -16.81 -10.34 0.54
CA LEU A 84 -16.37 -10.72 -0.81
C LEU A 84 -15.58 -9.60 -1.51
N VAL A 85 -15.71 -8.38 -1.03
CA VAL A 85 -14.99 -7.21 -1.54
C VAL A 85 -14.47 -6.34 -0.40
N GLU A 86 -13.33 -5.70 -0.63
CA GLU A 86 -12.74 -4.66 0.21
C GLU A 86 -12.51 -3.39 -0.59
N VAL A 87 -12.76 -2.23 0.02
CA VAL A 87 -12.38 -0.95 -0.57
C VAL A 87 -10.89 -0.74 -0.34
N GLN A 88 -10.11 -0.80 -1.42
CA GLN A 88 -8.67 -0.59 -1.37
C GLN A 88 -8.21 0.00 -2.71
N ASP A 89 -7.49 1.12 -2.66
CA ASP A 89 -6.94 1.75 -3.85
C ASP A 89 -6.05 0.77 -4.63
N LEU A 90 -6.08 0.84 -5.98
CA LEU A 90 -5.31 -0.07 -6.84
C LEU A 90 -3.81 0.04 -6.56
N GLY A 91 -3.25 1.24 -6.38
CA GLY A 91 -1.83 1.41 -6.06
C GLY A 91 -1.46 0.75 -4.74
N SER A 92 -2.33 0.85 -3.73
CA SER A 92 -2.15 0.11 -2.47
C SER A 92 -2.16 -1.41 -2.68
N GLN A 93 -2.97 -1.93 -3.62
CA GLN A 93 -2.98 -3.36 -3.96
C GLN A 93 -1.70 -3.75 -4.71
N LEU A 94 -1.17 -2.89 -5.59
CA LEU A 94 0.05 -3.12 -6.35
C LEU A 94 1.29 -3.25 -5.47
N ILE A 95 1.33 -2.61 -4.29
CA ILE A 95 2.43 -2.72 -3.32
C ILE A 95 2.75 -4.19 -3.01
N LEU A 96 1.78 -4.96 -2.52
CA LEU A 96 2.01 -6.36 -2.18
C LEU A 96 2.11 -7.27 -3.40
N ALA A 97 1.45 -6.89 -4.50
CA ALA A 97 1.56 -7.63 -5.76
C ALA A 97 2.97 -7.53 -6.37
N SER A 98 3.68 -6.39 -6.19
CA SER A 98 5.06 -6.22 -6.66
C SER A 98 6.09 -6.99 -5.82
N ALA A 99 5.80 -7.18 -4.52
CA ALA A 99 6.75 -7.78 -3.57
C ALA A 99 6.96 -9.29 -3.74
N ALA A 100 6.26 -9.96 -4.68
CA ALA A 100 6.42 -11.39 -4.98
C ALA A 100 6.34 -12.32 -3.76
N ILE A 101 5.43 -12.03 -2.84
CA ILE A 101 5.26 -12.77 -1.57
C ILE A 101 4.80 -14.20 -1.86
N ALA A 102 5.54 -15.17 -1.33
CA ALA A 102 5.18 -16.58 -1.46
C ALA A 102 4.04 -16.95 -0.47
N PRO A 103 3.15 -17.89 -0.85
CA PRO A 103 2.17 -18.46 0.08
C PRO A 103 2.82 -19.11 1.30
N GLY A 104 2.12 -19.05 2.44
CA GLY A 104 2.61 -19.61 3.72
C GLY A 104 3.53 -18.66 4.48
N GLY A 105 4.14 -19.22 5.55
CA GLY A 105 5.07 -18.48 6.40
C GLY A 105 4.38 -17.58 7.43
N ARG A 106 5.22 -17.01 8.31
CA ARG A 106 4.79 -16.08 9.37
C ARG A 106 5.25 -14.66 9.04
N TRP A 107 4.31 -13.75 8.94
CA TRP A 107 4.55 -12.35 8.59
C TRP A 107 4.16 -11.41 9.71
N LEU A 108 4.86 -10.28 9.78
CA LEU A 108 4.47 -9.13 10.59
C LEU A 108 3.98 -8.00 9.67
N ASP A 109 2.80 -7.48 9.94
CA ASP A 109 2.39 -6.15 9.47
C ASP A 109 2.62 -5.17 10.62
N ALA A 110 3.70 -4.41 10.55
CA ALA A 110 4.23 -3.62 11.66
C ALA A 110 3.53 -2.27 11.85
N CYS A 111 2.76 -1.81 10.85
CA CYS A 111 1.99 -0.58 10.85
C CYS A 111 0.61 -0.85 10.25
N ALA A 112 -0.09 -1.84 10.77
CA ALA A 112 -1.25 -2.46 10.12
C ALA A 112 -2.44 -1.52 9.90
N GLY A 113 -2.55 -0.44 10.68
CA GLY A 113 -3.66 0.48 10.57
C GLY A 113 -5.01 -0.23 10.67
N ALA A 114 -5.95 0.14 9.80
CA ALA A 114 -7.26 -0.51 9.70
C ALA A 114 -7.23 -1.80 8.83
N GLY A 115 -6.06 -2.33 8.48
CA GLY A 115 -5.91 -3.65 7.91
C GLY A 115 -5.99 -3.76 6.39
N GLY A 116 -5.96 -2.67 5.64
CA GLY A 116 -6.07 -2.75 4.17
C GLY A 116 -5.05 -3.71 3.56
N LYS A 117 -3.76 -3.56 3.91
CA LYS A 117 -2.67 -4.43 3.46
C LYS A 117 -2.61 -5.74 4.23
N ALA A 118 -2.90 -5.75 5.56
CA ALA A 118 -2.97 -6.98 6.34
C ALA A 118 -3.96 -8.00 5.76
N LEU A 119 -5.17 -7.57 5.37
CA LEU A 119 -6.17 -8.43 4.75
C LEU A 119 -5.71 -8.97 3.39
N GLN A 120 -5.03 -8.14 2.59
CA GLN A 120 -4.47 -8.55 1.31
C GLN A 120 -3.34 -9.56 1.51
N LEU A 121 -2.44 -9.29 2.44
CA LEU A 121 -1.34 -10.18 2.79
C LEU A 121 -1.86 -11.53 3.29
N ALA A 122 -2.91 -11.55 4.13
CA ALA A 122 -3.56 -12.76 4.60
C ALA A 122 -4.10 -13.63 3.46
N ALA A 123 -4.71 -12.99 2.45
CA ALA A 123 -5.20 -13.68 1.26
C ALA A 123 -4.05 -14.26 0.41
N ILE A 124 -2.93 -13.52 0.26
CA ILE A 124 -1.72 -13.98 -0.47
C ILE A 124 -1.08 -15.17 0.22
N LEU A 125 -0.92 -15.10 1.55
CA LEU A 125 -0.30 -16.18 2.33
C LEU A 125 -1.16 -17.43 2.38
N GLY A 126 -2.48 -17.27 2.24
CA GLY A 126 -3.42 -18.39 2.27
C GLY A 126 -3.53 -19.07 3.65
N PRO A 127 -4.19 -20.24 3.72
CA PRO A 127 -4.53 -20.89 5.00
C PRO A 127 -3.31 -21.40 5.78
N ASN A 128 -2.17 -21.60 5.13
CA ASN A 128 -0.92 -22.04 5.74
C ASN A 128 -0.02 -20.88 6.18
N GLY A 129 -0.42 -19.65 5.95
CA GLY A 129 0.29 -18.46 6.39
C GLY A 129 -0.30 -17.89 7.66
N HIS A 130 0.47 -17.07 8.35
CA HIS A 130 0.05 -16.38 9.57
C HIS A 130 0.56 -14.95 9.58
N ILE A 131 -0.27 -14.00 10.02
CA ILE A 131 0.08 -12.59 10.17
C ILE A 131 -0.09 -12.19 11.62
N ASP A 132 0.97 -11.63 12.18
CA ASP A 132 0.92 -10.81 13.36
C ASP A 132 0.72 -9.35 12.92
N ALA A 133 -0.39 -8.72 13.30
CA ALA A 133 -0.71 -7.34 12.97
C ALA A 133 -0.52 -6.43 14.18
N TYR A 134 0.27 -5.38 14.02
CA TYR A 134 0.57 -4.42 15.07
C TYR A 134 0.39 -2.98 14.56
N ASP A 135 -0.19 -2.14 15.41
CA ASP A 135 -0.25 -0.68 15.22
C ASP A 135 -0.33 -0.02 16.61
N ILE A 136 0.30 1.14 16.76
CA ILE A 136 0.24 1.91 18.02
C ILE A 136 -1.16 2.45 18.33
N ARG A 137 -2.02 2.52 17.31
CA ARG A 137 -3.41 3.04 17.40
C ARG A 137 -4.39 1.90 17.63
N ALA A 138 -4.75 1.67 18.87
CA ALA A 138 -5.70 0.61 19.23
C ALA A 138 -7.06 0.71 18.52
N SER A 139 -7.52 1.92 18.17
CA SER A 139 -8.75 2.12 17.40
C SER A 139 -8.65 1.57 15.97
N ALA A 140 -7.50 1.70 15.32
CA ALA A 140 -7.25 1.15 14.01
C ALA A 140 -7.23 -0.38 14.02
N LEU A 141 -6.63 -0.98 15.06
CA LEU A 141 -6.64 -2.44 15.24
C LEU A 141 -8.06 -3.01 15.50
N LYS A 142 -8.93 -2.25 16.18
CA LYS A 142 -10.34 -2.65 16.32
C LYS A 142 -11.04 -2.70 14.95
N GLU A 143 -10.80 -1.73 14.09
CA GLU A 143 -11.36 -1.73 12.74
C GLU A 143 -10.78 -2.88 11.90
N LEU A 144 -9.48 -3.16 12.01
CA LEU A 144 -8.86 -4.34 11.39
C LEU A 144 -9.57 -5.63 11.82
N GLN A 145 -9.84 -5.80 13.13
CA GLN A 145 -10.54 -6.99 13.63
C GLN A 145 -11.94 -7.15 13.02
N ILE A 146 -12.71 -6.06 12.93
CA ILE A 146 -14.04 -6.06 12.30
C ILE A 146 -13.94 -6.50 10.83
N ARG A 147 -12.99 -5.92 10.09
CA ARG A 147 -12.78 -6.21 8.67
C ARG A 147 -12.28 -7.65 8.44
N ALA A 148 -11.34 -8.14 9.26
CA ALA A 148 -10.85 -9.51 9.18
C ALA A 148 -11.96 -10.53 9.45
N THR A 149 -12.81 -10.26 10.45
CA THR A 149 -13.99 -11.08 10.77
C THR A 149 -14.98 -11.10 9.60
N ARG A 150 -15.31 -9.95 9.04
CA ARG A 150 -16.18 -9.81 7.86
C ARG A 150 -15.62 -10.58 6.67
N ALA A 151 -14.30 -10.48 6.42
CA ALA A 151 -13.61 -11.16 5.34
C ALA A 151 -13.36 -12.66 5.61
N ARG A 152 -13.74 -13.16 6.79
CA ARG A 152 -13.53 -14.55 7.23
C ARG A 152 -12.07 -15.00 7.16
N LEU A 153 -11.14 -14.07 7.44
CA LEU A 153 -9.71 -14.33 7.48
C LEU A 153 -9.31 -14.72 8.91
N ASN A 154 -8.97 -15.99 9.10
CA ASN A 154 -8.64 -16.58 10.42
C ASN A 154 -7.15 -16.65 10.69
N ASN A 155 -6.33 -16.18 9.76
CA ASN A 155 -4.87 -16.22 9.80
C ASN A 155 -4.22 -14.88 10.18
N ILE A 156 -4.98 -13.96 10.79
CA ILE A 156 -4.50 -12.68 11.30
C ILE A 156 -4.66 -12.67 12.82
N ALA A 157 -3.56 -12.48 13.54
CA ALA A 157 -3.55 -12.20 14.97
C ALA A 157 -3.23 -10.74 15.24
N ILE A 158 -4.05 -10.08 16.04
CA ILE A 158 -3.78 -8.71 16.49
C ILE A 158 -2.93 -8.76 17.74
N LEU A 159 -1.75 -8.15 17.68
CA LEU A 159 -0.84 -8.12 18.82
C LEU A 159 -1.24 -7.03 19.82
N PRO A 160 -1.36 -7.38 21.12
CA PRO A 160 -1.66 -6.41 22.17
C PRO A 160 -0.43 -5.59 22.60
N ALA A 161 0.76 -6.00 22.19
CA ALA A 161 2.05 -5.39 22.53
C ALA A 161 3.01 -5.46 21.35
N ALA A 162 4.15 -4.76 21.46
CA ALA A 162 5.19 -4.75 20.44
C ALA A 162 5.60 -6.17 20.03
N PRO A 163 5.76 -6.43 18.71
CA PRO A 163 6.10 -7.76 18.19
C PRO A 163 7.47 -8.21 18.66
N THR A 164 7.62 -9.51 18.86
CA THR A 164 8.87 -10.18 19.23
C THR A 164 9.09 -11.43 18.39
N GLY A 165 10.35 -11.86 18.31
CA GLY A 165 10.72 -13.05 17.53
C GLY A 165 11.05 -12.73 16.07
N LEU A 166 11.22 -13.77 15.26
CA LEU A 166 11.60 -13.65 13.87
C LEU A 166 10.45 -14.04 12.94
N TYR A 167 10.40 -13.36 11.78
CA TYR A 167 9.37 -13.53 10.77
C TYR A 167 10.00 -13.91 9.42
N ASP A 168 9.25 -14.64 8.61
CA ASP A 168 9.58 -14.92 7.21
C ASP A 168 9.54 -13.66 6.36
N GLY A 169 8.67 -12.73 6.74
CA GLY A 169 8.60 -11.40 6.15
C GLY A 169 8.03 -10.36 7.10
N VAL A 170 8.41 -9.12 6.88
CA VAL A 170 7.92 -7.96 7.62
C VAL A 170 7.46 -6.90 6.63
N LEU A 171 6.23 -6.44 6.78
CA LEU A 171 5.67 -5.28 6.07
C LEU A 171 5.74 -4.06 6.99
N VAL A 172 6.35 -2.99 6.50
CA VAL A 172 6.39 -1.67 7.12
C VAL A 172 5.68 -0.68 6.19
N ASP A 173 4.33 -0.64 6.27
CA ASP A 173 3.53 0.40 5.60
C ASP A 173 3.57 1.66 6.48
N ALA A 174 4.62 2.44 6.30
CA ALA A 174 5.02 3.45 7.27
C ALA A 174 4.10 4.68 7.26
N PRO A 175 3.85 5.29 8.44
CA PRO A 175 3.21 6.60 8.48
C PRO A 175 4.05 7.61 7.69
N CYS A 176 3.37 8.43 6.85
CA CYS A 176 4.02 9.33 5.91
C CYS A 176 3.22 10.62 5.71
N SER A 177 3.77 11.55 4.92
CA SER A 177 3.11 12.82 4.59
C SER A 177 1.83 12.66 3.75
N GLY A 178 1.62 11.50 3.12
CA GLY A 178 0.44 11.21 2.30
C GLY A 178 0.37 11.99 1.00
N THR A 179 1.47 12.50 0.47
CA THR A 179 1.50 13.33 -0.75
C THR A 179 0.92 12.62 -1.98
N GLY A 180 0.95 11.29 -2.00
CA GLY A 180 0.35 10.49 -3.06
C GLY A 180 -1.17 10.41 -3.02
N THR A 181 -1.80 10.75 -1.88
CA THR A 181 -3.25 10.63 -1.67
C THR A 181 -3.99 11.98 -1.72
N TRP A 182 -3.34 13.04 -2.17
CA TRP A 182 -3.92 14.39 -2.17
C TRP A 182 -5.18 14.54 -3.03
N ARG A 183 -5.35 13.69 -4.05
CA ARG A 183 -6.59 13.64 -4.83
C ARG A 183 -7.81 13.21 -3.99
N ARG A 184 -7.60 12.43 -2.89
CA ARG A 184 -8.64 12.06 -1.91
C ARG A 184 -8.77 13.08 -0.78
N SER A 185 -7.67 13.74 -0.45
CA SER A 185 -7.59 14.70 0.65
C SER A 185 -6.96 16.01 0.18
N PRO A 186 -7.65 16.79 -0.69
CA PRO A 186 -7.06 17.95 -1.35
C PRO A 186 -6.54 19.04 -0.40
N HIS A 187 -7.08 19.12 0.81
CA HIS A 187 -6.64 20.09 1.84
C HIS A 187 -5.19 19.81 2.29
N LEU A 188 -4.72 18.58 2.22
CA LEU A 188 -3.35 18.21 2.58
C LEU A 188 -2.31 18.88 1.67
N LYS A 189 -2.66 19.26 0.44
CA LYS A 189 -1.77 20.04 -0.45
C LYS A 189 -1.28 21.33 0.22
N TRP A 190 -2.12 21.94 1.04
CA TRP A 190 -1.88 23.24 1.65
C TRP A 190 -1.45 23.17 3.11
N THR A 191 -1.64 22.04 3.76
CA THR A 191 -1.30 21.83 5.17
C THR A 191 -0.02 21.03 5.37
N THR A 192 0.39 20.23 4.37
CA THR A 192 1.65 19.48 4.42
C THR A 192 2.83 20.42 4.13
N THR A 193 3.85 20.36 4.97
CA THR A 193 5.05 21.19 4.86
C THR A 193 6.31 20.33 4.62
N PRO A 194 7.39 20.88 4.02
CA PRO A 194 8.66 20.17 3.90
C PRO A 194 9.22 19.67 5.22
N ALA A 195 9.06 20.44 6.30
CA ALA A 195 9.51 20.02 7.63
C ALA A 195 8.77 18.75 8.13
N GLN A 196 7.47 18.64 7.85
CA GLN A 196 6.72 17.42 8.17
C GLN A 196 7.18 16.23 7.33
N VAL A 197 7.52 16.42 6.06
CA VAL A 197 8.09 15.39 5.20
C VAL A 197 9.43 14.90 5.75
N THR A 198 10.32 15.81 6.16
CA THR A 198 11.61 15.47 6.77
C THR A 198 11.42 14.69 8.08
N ALA A 199 10.57 15.16 8.97
CA ALA A 199 10.28 14.46 10.23
C ALA A 199 9.67 13.05 10.00
N ALA A 200 8.82 12.90 8.99
CA ALA A 200 8.28 11.61 8.60
C ALA A 200 9.39 10.66 8.09
N ALA A 201 10.32 11.16 7.27
CA ALA A 201 11.44 10.36 6.76
C ALA A 201 12.34 9.86 7.90
N GLU A 202 12.65 10.69 8.90
CA GLU A 202 13.40 10.29 10.09
C GLU A 202 12.68 9.19 10.87
N GLN A 203 11.37 9.34 11.10
CA GLN A 203 10.55 8.33 11.76
C GLN A 203 10.50 7.02 10.95
N GLN A 204 10.38 7.10 9.64
CA GLN A 204 10.33 5.96 8.75
C GLN A 204 11.64 5.17 8.77
N LEU A 205 12.79 5.85 8.74
CA LEU A 205 14.09 5.19 8.86
C LEU A 205 14.24 4.47 10.20
N ALA A 206 13.80 5.10 11.30
CA ALA A 206 13.80 4.48 12.62
C ALA A 206 12.89 3.22 12.67
N LEU A 207 11.66 3.30 12.12
CA LEU A 207 10.74 2.16 12.05
C LEU A 207 11.31 1.04 11.20
N LEU A 208 11.84 1.36 10.02
CA LEU A 208 12.41 0.38 9.09
C LEU A 208 13.59 -0.35 9.76
N THR A 209 14.48 0.39 10.43
CA THR A 209 15.61 -0.18 11.16
C THR A 209 15.16 -1.08 12.32
N HIS A 210 14.17 -0.62 13.08
CA HIS A 210 13.63 -1.37 14.22
C HIS A 210 13.03 -2.72 13.78
N TYR A 211 12.15 -2.69 12.78
CA TYR A 211 11.44 -3.89 12.34
C TYR A 211 12.29 -4.81 11.45
N ALA A 212 13.32 -4.29 10.78
CA ALA A 212 14.28 -5.10 10.04
C ALA A 212 14.97 -6.15 10.93
N ALA A 213 15.19 -5.84 12.20
CA ALA A 213 15.79 -6.77 13.17
C ALA A 213 14.93 -8.06 13.35
N LEU A 214 13.63 -7.97 13.10
CA LEU A 214 12.68 -9.08 13.22
C LEU A 214 12.57 -9.95 11.96
N VAL A 215 13.21 -9.57 10.86
CA VAL A 215 13.27 -10.40 9.64
C VAL A 215 14.31 -11.52 9.85
N ARG A 216 13.96 -12.77 9.64
CA ARG A 216 14.95 -13.88 9.71
C ARG A 216 15.97 -13.83 8.56
N PRO A 217 17.14 -14.45 8.67
CA PRO A 217 18.01 -14.66 7.49
C PRO A 217 17.25 -15.33 6.35
N GLY A 218 17.43 -14.84 5.12
CA GLY A 218 16.66 -15.23 3.95
C GLY A 218 15.22 -14.69 3.89
N GLY A 219 14.78 -13.96 4.91
CA GLY A 219 13.45 -13.34 4.99
C GLY A 219 13.32 -12.06 4.17
N GLN A 220 12.11 -11.59 4.01
CA GLN A 220 11.74 -10.45 3.18
C GLN A 220 11.33 -9.25 4.04
N LEU A 221 11.79 -8.05 3.70
CA LEU A 221 11.36 -6.79 4.29
C LEU A 221 10.71 -5.95 3.19
N VAL A 222 9.43 -5.62 3.37
CA VAL A 222 8.68 -4.76 2.44
C VAL A 222 8.44 -3.42 3.11
N TYR A 223 9.01 -2.37 2.54
CA TYR A 223 8.80 -0.98 2.96
C TYR A 223 7.82 -0.32 1.99
N ALA A 224 6.82 0.38 2.50
CA ALA A 224 5.85 1.09 1.69
C ALA A 224 5.41 2.42 2.31
N THR A 225 5.02 3.35 1.44
CA THR A 225 4.39 4.63 1.82
C THR A 225 3.29 5.01 0.82
N CYS A 226 2.37 5.88 1.22
CA CYS A 226 1.49 6.61 0.31
C CYS A 226 2.05 8.02 0.03
N SER A 227 3.36 8.19 0.05
CA SER A 227 4.07 9.40 -0.32
C SER A 227 4.68 9.31 -1.72
N LEU A 228 4.74 10.43 -2.42
CA LEU A 228 5.49 10.61 -3.67
C LEU A 228 6.84 11.30 -3.44
N SER A 229 7.17 11.67 -2.19
CA SER A 229 8.43 12.33 -1.88
C SER A 229 9.59 11.35 -1.83
N HIS A 230 10.63 11.55 -2.65
CA HIS A 230 11.83 10.73 -2.60
C HIS A 230 12.52 10.77 -1.24
N PHE A 231 12.33 11.86 -0.46
CA PHE A 231 12.86 11.99 0.91
C PHE A 231 12.28 10.92 1.85
N GLU A 232 11.01 10.53 1.66
CA GLU A 232 10.32 9.49 2.43
C GLU A 232 10.45 8.10 1.82
N ASN A 233 10.95 8.00 0.59
CA ASN A 233 10.96 6.80 -0.25
C ASN A 233 12.41 6.32 -0.47
N GLU A 234 12.98 6.64 -1.62
CA GLU A 234 14.31 6.16 -2.03
C GLU A 234 15.41 6.58 -1.07
N ASP A 235 15.34 7.78 -0.48
CA ASP A 235 16.38 8.27 0.43
C ASP A 235 16.35 7.52 1.77
N VAL A 236 15.17 7.17 2.28
CA VAL A 236 15.02 6.30 3.47
C VAL A 236 15.63 4.93 3.21
N VAL A 237 15.30 4.32 2.07
CA VAL A 237 15.82 2.99 1.72
C VAL A 237 17.35 3.02 1.52
N ARG A 238 17.91 4.04 0.85
CA ARG A 238 19.35 4.21 0.69
C ARG A 238 20.06 4.36 2.04
N ALA A 239 19.54 5.21 2.93
CA ALA A 239 20.10 5.39 4.27
C ALA A 239 20.06 4.09 5.08
N PHE A 240 18.94 3.34 4.99
CA PHE A 240 18.81 2.04 5.64
C PHE A 240 19.85 1.03 5.12
N LEU A 241 19.97 0.87 3.80
CA LEU A 241 20.91 -0.07 3.18
C LEU A 241 22.37 0.29 3.47
N ALA A 242 22.72 1.58 3.53
CA ALA A 242 24.05 2.04 3.88
C ALA A 242 24.45 1.65 5.32
N ALA A 243 23.47 1.58 6.23
CA ALA A 243 23.68 1.21 7.63
C ALA A 243 23.51 -0.30 7.91
N ASN A 244 22.90 -1.06 6.99
CA ASN A 244 22.51 -2.45 7.20
C ASN A 244 22.95 -3.36 6.04
N SER A 245 24.24 -3.69 6.00
CA SER A 245 24.86 -4.51 4.94
C SER A 245 24.31 -5.95 4.83
N SER A 246 23.54 -6.40 5.82
CA SER A 246 22.87 -7.70 5.78
C SER A 246 21.58 -7.70 4.94
N PHE A 247 21.19 -6.57 4.36
CA PHE A 247 20.04 -6.48 3.45
C PHE A 247 20.50 -6.09 2.05
N ALA A 248 19.83 -6.67 1.05
CA ALA A 248 20.03 -6.31 -0.35
C ALA A 248 18.68 -5.99 -1.02
N PRO A 249 18.66 -5.08 -2.01
CA PRO A 249 17.47 -4.81 -2.81
C PRO A 249 17.00 -6.07 -3.55
N GLU A 250 15.68 -6.26 -3.61
CA GLU A 250 15.03 -7.29 -4.42
C GLU A 250 14.15 -6.61 -5.47
N LEU A 251 14.57 -6.67 -6.73
CA LEU A 251 13.83 -6.04 -7.82
C LEU A 251 12.56 -6.84 -8.15
N PRO A 252 11.42 -6.17 -8.38
CA PRO A 252 10.25 -6.86 -8.90
C PRO A 252 10.56 -7.43 -10.30
N ALA A 253 10.03 -8.62 -10.60
CA ALA A 253 10.03 -9.14 -11.96
C ALA A 253 9.30 -8.15 -12.90
N SER A 254 9.63 -8.17 -14.20
CA SER A 254 9.13 -7.17 -15.17
C SER A 254 7.60 -7.10 -15.23
N ASP A 255 6.92 -8.24 -15.13
CA ASP A 255 5.46 -8.36 -15.09
C ASP A 255 4.85 -7.81 -13.77
N ARG A 256 5.64 -7.78 -12.70
CA ARG A 256 5.26 -7.24 -11.37
C ARG A 256 5.67 -5.79 -11.16
N ALA A 257 6.37 -5.19 -12.10
CA ALA A 257 6.65 -3.76 -12.10
C ALA A 257 5.47 -2.92 -12.64
N PHE A 258 4.43 -3.56 -13.19
CA PHE A 258 3.18 -2.93 -13.66
C PHE A 258 3.40 -1.74 -14.60
N GLY A 259 4.47 -1.79 -15.40
CA GLY A 259 4.87 -0.73 -16.34
C GLY A 259 5.59 0.46 -15.69
N PHE A 260 5.91 0.42 -14.40
CA PHE A 260 6.81 1.36 -13.74
C PHE A 260 8.26 0.85 -13.80
N THR A 261 9.21 1.76 -13.59
CA THR A 261 10.64 1.42 -13.54
C THR A 261 11.10 1.35 -12.08
N ALA A 262 11.66 0.20 -11.68
CA ALA A 262 12.25 0.06 -10.37
C ALA A 262 13.65 0.68 -10.32
N ASP A 263 13.96 1.33 -9.20
CA ASP A 263 15.32 1.81 -8.89
C ASP A 263 16.20 0.62 -8.48
N ALA A 264 17.22 0.33 -9.26
CA ALA A 264 18.12 -0.80 -9.02
C ALA A 264 18.91 -0.68 -7.70
N ALA A 265 19.14 0.54 -7.22
CA ALA A 265 19.91 0.77 -5.99
C ALA A 265 19.11 0.51 -4.71
N THR A 266 17.80 0.67 -4.77
CA THR A 266 16.91 0.55 -3.61
C THR A 266 15.91 -0.59 -3.72
N GLY A 267 15.71 -1.18 -4.92
CA GLY A 267 14.58 -2.06 -5.20
C GLY A 267 13.24 -1.32 -5.22
N GLY A 268 13.29 0.02 -5.19
CA GLY A 268 12.12 0.89 -5.05
C GLY A 268 11.32 1.01 -6.34
N LEU A 269 9.99 0.99 -6.20
CA LEU A 269 9.02 1.19 -7.27
C LEU A 269 8.08 2.32 -6.86
N THR A 270 8.12 3.45 -7.59
CA THR A 270 7.18 4.55 -7.41
C THR A 270 5.98 4.35 -8.32
N ILE A 271 4.80 4.19 -7.72
CA ILE A 271 3.51 4.01 -8.40
C ILE A 271 2.91 5.40 -8.58
N LEU A 272 2.97 5.91 -9.81
CA LEU A 272 2.45 7.23 -10.17
C LEU A 272 0.95 7.16 -10.55
N PRO A 273 0.18 8.24 -10.27
CA PRO A 273 -1.28 8.20 -10.37
C PRO A 273 -1.86 7.99 -11.77
N ALA A 274 -1.26 8.58 -12.80
CA ALA A 274 -1.87 8.65 -14.13
C ALA A 274 -1.96 7.30 -14.83
N ARG A 275 -0.94 6.44 -14.67
CA ARG A 275 -0.82 5.20 -15.44
C ARG A 275 -2.00 4.25 -15.25
N HIS A 276 -2.50 4.12 -14.04
CA HIS A 276 -3.55 3.15 -13.69
C HIS A 276 -4.73 3.79 -12.95
N ASN A 277 -4.87 5.12 -13.01
CA ASN A 277 -5.91 5.88 -12.32
C ASN A 277 -5.97 5.54 -10.82
N THR A 278 -4.83 5.57 -10.15
CA THR A 278 -4.65 5.21 -8.74
C THR A 278 -4.09 6.39 -7.94
N ASP A 279 -4.04 6.27 -6.62
CA ASP A 279 -3.26 7.20 -5.80
C ASP A 279 -1.75 6.93 -5.98
N GLY A 280 -0.92 7.83 -5.47
CA GLY A 280 0.53 7.68 -5.51
C GLY A 280 1.04 6.84 -4.35
N PHE A 281 1.94 5.89 -4.63
CA PHE A 281 2.58 5.04 -3.62
C PHE A 281 4.03 4.77 -3.96
N PHE A 282 4.74 4.30 -2.94
CA PHE A 282 6.07 3.75 -3.09
C PHE A 282 6.15 2.38 -2.40
N VAL A 283 6.94 1.48 -2.96
CA VAL A 283 7.28 0.20 -2.34
C VAL A 283 8.73 -0.16 -2.65
N ALA A 284 9.44 -0.66 -1.66
CA ALA A 284 10.74 -1.30 -1.83
C ALA A 284 10.75 -2.66 -1.14
N THR A 285 11.25 -3.66 -1.83
CA THR A 285 11.42 -5.02 -1.29
C THR A 285 12.90 -5.28 -1.07
N LEU A 286 13.23 -5.75 0.13
CA LEU A 286 14.60 -6.04 0.54
C LEU A 286 14.67 -7.48 1.04
N ARG A 287 15.78 -8.17 0.78
CA ARG A 287 16.07 -9.52 1.26
C ARG A 287 17.16 -9.49 2.30
N ARG A 288 16.91 -10.10 3.48
CA ARG A 288 17.98 -10.31 4.47
C ARG A 288 18.88 -11.46 4.00
N GLN A 289 20.18 -11.19 3.91
CA GLN A 289 21.21 -12.15 3.52
C GLN A 289 21.55 -13.10 4.67
#